data_a6e6ebe72f6f74c662b3643c2a4b88d4
#
_entry.id   a6e6ebe72f6f74c662b3643c2a4b88d4
#
_cell.length_a   1.000
_cell.length_b   1.000
_cell.length_c   1.000
_cell.angle_alpha   90.00
_cell.angle_beta   90.00
_cell.angle_gamma   90.00
#
_symmetry.space_group_name_H-M   'P 1'
#
loop_
_entity.id
_entity.type
_entity.pdbx_description
1 polymer ?
#
loop_
_entity_poly.entity_id
_entity_poly.type
_entity_poly.pdbx_seq_one_letter_code
_entity_poly.pdbx_strand_id
1 'polypeptide(L)'
;MEKIAFAAKPAAASNKIKFYHLSCERGELPLAGETEAYFIPFRTATVFPFSFPFGRKVNLRNAVSLTFRPVLGEQESKLSLVPQVTEQRVNLTRGAAWFVAKEEISEYEELLGKKSIFLPAPAAFASEVGGNGLIVWHEGNSSCALWLEDYTPQLYRYAPDPEGGAEALAQWMRSYASSIGKEIPAEDIRIFCAEDVSLGELRRAAAATFAAAPGLAHLDLSNRGASMAERYEAFFNTAFRSIKIASAAGLMFFILSLVILIQNKYMAESFAAAPSEVYRLAMGEASRSPLASITKRMRLLTGGGVQLTLEGTLANFGAAWKTLPAGTDIKVDAIRYGRERTEIEGQAPKTDNIQQLRDALAKNGFAVKLGDVQQIPGGGMRFTLNLTEGGREK
;
A
#
# COMPACT_ATOMS: atom_id res chain seq x y z
N MET A 1 -12.73 37.56 0.14
CA MET A 1 -12.58 36.17 -0.35
C MET A 1 -11.25 36.11 -1.06
N GLU A 2 -10.26 35.59 -0.37
CA GLU A 2 -8.88 35.55 -0.81
C GLU A 2 -8.72 34.54 -1.96
N LYS A 3 -8.17 35.01 -3.09
CA LYS A 3 -7.70 34.15 -4.17
C LYS A 3 -6.54 33.34 -3.63
N ILE A 4 -6.79 32.06 -3.27
CA ILE A 4 -5.71 31.08 -3.16
C ILE A 4 -5.28 30.78 -4.61
N ALA A 5 -4.46 31.69 -5.15
CA ALA A 5 -3.65 31.39 -6.31
C ALA A 5 -2.66 30.31 -5.84
N PHE A 6 -2.91 29.07 -6.20
CA PHE A 6 -1.84 28.11 -6.27
C PHE A 6 -0.86 28.66 -7.31
N ALA A 7 0.14 29.37 -6.82
CA ALA A 7 1.31 29.71 -7.60
C ALA A 7 1.91 28.38 -8.06
N ALA A 8 1.54 27.97 -9.28
CA ALA A 8 2.30 26.98 -9.99
C ALA A 8 3.73 27.51 -9.98
N LYS A 9 4.62 26.75 -9.32
CA LYS A 9 6.05 27.04 -9.32
C LYS A 9 6.45 27.30 -10.77
N PRO A 10 6.93 28.51 -11.13
CA PRO A 10 7.20 28.79 -12.52
C PRO A 10 8.19 27.77 -13.03
N ALA A 11 7.93 27.28 -14.20
CA ALA A 11 8.65 26.28 -14.93
C ALA A 11 10.16 26.51 -14.97
N ALA A 12 10.86 26.11 -13.94
CA ALA A 12 12.29 25.81 -14.05
C ALA A 12 12.55 24.60 -14.98
N ALA A 13 11.46 23.97 -15.49
CA ALA A 13 11.53 22.86 -16.44
C ALA A 13 11.58 23.30 -17.90
N SER A 14 11.29 24.57 -18.25
CA SER A 14 11.20 24.99 -19.66
C SER A 14 12.55 25.05 -20.37
N ASN A 15 13.66 25.15 -19.66
CA ASN A 15 14.99 25.23 -20.28
C ASN A 15 15.57 23.87 -20.77
N LYS A 16 14.84 22.78 -20.60
CA LYS A 16 15.29 21.43 -21.00
C LYS A 16 14.44 20.78 -22.08
N ILE A 17 13.37 21.47 -22.54
CA ILE A 17 12.50 20.92 -23.58
C ILE A 17 12.90 21.55 -24.91
N LYS A 18 13.25 20.72 -25.89
CA LYS A 18 13.48 21.14 -27.26
C LYS A 18 12.20 20.98 -28.06
N PHE A 19 11.78 22.03 -28.76
CA PHE A 19 10.56 22.05 -29.58
C PHE A 19 10.89 21.90 -31.06
N TYR A 20 10.07 21.09 -31.73
CA TYR A 20 10.16 20.79 -33.14
C TYR A 20 8.76 20.75 -33.76
N HIS A 21 8.64 20.92 -35.08
CA HIS A 21 7.49 20.50 -35.88
C HIS A 21 7.92 19.41 -36.86
N LEU A 22 6.96 18.71 -37.49
CA LEU A 22 7.29 17.51 -38.27
C LEU A 22 8.18 17.82 -39.50
N SER A 23 8.01 18.97 -40.10
CA SER A 23 8.77 19.36 -41.31
C SER A 23 10.14 19.98 -40.99
N CYS A 24 10.51 20.16 -39.72
CA CYS A 24 11.82 20.73 -39.41
C CYS A 24 12.93 19.69 -39.47
N GLU A 25 14.05 20.08 -40.09
CA GLU A 25 15.24 19.23 -40.10
C GLU A 25 15.77 19.08 -38.69
N ARG A 26 16.08 17.86 -38.32
CA ARG A 26 16.79 17.55 -37.07
C ARG A 26 18.24 17.97 -37.21
N GLY A 27 18.56 19.22 -36.88
CA GLY A 27 19.94 19.73 -37.00
C GLY A 27 20.94 19.17 -35.98
N GLU A 28 20.48 18.61 -34.87
CA GLU A 28 21.33 18.01 -33.84
C GLU A 28 20.59 16.87 -33.12
N LEU A 29 21.28 15.79 -32.87
CA LEU A 29 20.79 14.71 -32.02
C LEU A 29 20.56 15.27 -30.61
N PRO A 30 19.46 14.92 -29.94
CA PRO A 30 19.19 15.38 -28.59
C PRO A 30 20.29 14.88 -27.66
N LEU A 31 20.76 15.75 -26.77
CA LEU A 31 21.67 15.36 -25.71
C LEU A 31 20.95 14.44 -24.72
N ALA A 32 21.66 13.45 -24.21
CA ALA A 32 21.10 12.51 -23.26
C ALA A 32 20.49 13.25 -22.04
N GLY A 33 19.17 13.07 -21.80
CA GLY A 33 18.43 13.69 -20.70
C GLY A 33 17.56 14.89 -21.09
N GLU A 34 17.54 15.31 -22.36
CA GLU A 34 16.59 16.31 -22.88
C GLU A 34 15.28 15.64 -23.29
N THR A 35 14.17 16.33 -23.03
CA THR A 35 12.83 15.93 -23.49
C THR A 35 12.52 16.69 -24.77
N GLU A 36 12.16 15.97 -25.82
CA GLU A 36 11.69 16.56 -27.06
C GLU A 36 10.19 16.74 -27.05
N ALA A 37 9.70 17.86 -27.54
CA ALA A 37 8.29 18.15 -27.75
C ALA A 37 8.03 18.48 -29.21
N TYR A 38 7.09 17.78 -29.79
CA TYR A 38 6.71 17.92 -31.20
C TYR A 38 5.34 18.55 -31.32
N PHE A 39 5.27 19.61 -32.13
CA PHE A 39 4.02 20.21 -32.58
C PHE A 39 3.55 19.49 -33.84
N ILE A 40 2.43 18.80 -33.72
CA ILE A 40 1.92 17.83 -34.69
C ILE A 40 0.56 18.28 -35.25
N PRO A 41 0.34 18.26 -36.57
CA PRO A 41 -0.97 18.46 -37.17
C PRO A 41 -1.78 17.16 -37.08
N PHE A 42 -2.33 16.85 -35.90
CA PHE A 42 -3.10 15.64 -35.67
C PHE A 42 -4.30 15.53 -36.62
N ARG A 43 -4.41 14.41 -37.31
CA ARG A 43 -5.47 14.10 -38.27
C ARG A 43 -6.79 13.75 -37.61
N THR A 44 -6.72 13.06 -36.48
CA THR A 44 -7.87 12.48 -35.78
C THR A 44 -8.25 13.24 -34.51
N ALA A 45 -7.49 14.28 -34.15
CA ALA A 45 -7.74 15.00 -32.93
C ALA A 45 -9.09 15.73 -32.97
N THR A 46 -9.81 15.62 -31.87
CA THR A 46 -11.04 16.35 -31.63
C THR A 46 -10.99 16.94 -30.23
N VAL A 47 -11.49 18.14 -30.04
CA VAL A 47 -11.50 18.83 -28.76
C VAL A 47 -12.91 19.27 -28.40
N PHE A 48 -13.26 19.12 -27.12
CA PHE A 48 -14.53 19.59 -26.57
C PHE A 48 -14.28 20.39 -25.30
N PRO A 49 -14.78 21.65 -25.21
CA PRO A 49 -14.70 22.39 -23.97
C PRO A 49 -15.57 21.76 -22.88
N PHE A 50 -15.14 21.83 -21.63
CA PHE A 50 -15.94 21.38 -20.50
C PHE A 50 -15.92 22.37 -19.34
N SER A 51 -16.97 22.32 -18.51
CA SER A 51 -17.06 23.06 -17.27
C SER A 51 -17.80 22.22 -16.24
N PHE A 52 -17.10 21.85 -15.17
CA PHE A 52 -17.65 21.01 -14.12
C PHE A 52 -17.74 21.75 -12.78
N PRO A 53 -18.83 21.54 -12.00
CA PRO A 53 -19.05 22.21 -10.72
C PRO A 53 -18.26 21.55 -9.56
N PHE A 54 -17.01 21.16 -9.80
CA PHE A 54 -16.12 20.62 -8.77
C PHE A 54 -14.68 21.02 -9.01
N GLY A 55 -13.90 21.17 -7.94
CA GLY A 55 -12.49 21.59 -8.01
C GLY A 55 -11.46 20.48 -7.85
N ARG A 56 -11.87 19.22 -7.68
CA ARG A 56 -10.92 18.10 -7.48
C ARG A 56 -10.61 17.39 -8.79
N LYS A 57 -9.30 17.23 -9.07
CA LYS A 57 -8.82 16.50 -10.26
C LYS A 57 -9.14 14.99 -10.24
N VAL A 58 -9.41 14.42 -9.06
CA VAL A 58 -9.52 12.97 -8.80
C VAL A 58 -10.49 12.24 -9.72
N ASN A 59 -11.53 12.92 -10.17
CA ASN A 59 -12.55 12.30 -11.02
C ASN A 59 -12.70 13.00 -12.40
N LEU A 60 -11.78 13.90 -12.74
CA LEU A 60 -11.92 14.70 -13.95
C LEU A 60 -11.99 13.83 -15.21
N ARG A 61 -11.09 12.88 -15.37
CA ARG A 61 -11.06 12.01 -16.54
C ARG A 61 -12.35 11.17 -16.67
N ASN A 62 -12.81 10.63 -15.55
CA ASN A 62 -14.06 9.86 -15.54
C ASN A 62 -15.28 10.77 -15.85
N ALA A 63 -15.31 11.99 -15.29
CA ALA A 63 -16.37 12.94 -15.56
C ALA A 63 -16.38 13.35 -17.05
N VAL A 64 -15.21 13.63 -17.62
CA VAL A 64 -15.05 13.94 -19.05
C VAL A 64 -15.49 12.74 -19.90
N SER A 65 -15.00 11.54 -19.63
CA SER A 65 -15.39 10.33 -20.36
C SER A 65 -16.90 10.11 -20.32
N LEU A 66 -17.53 10.17 -19.14
CA LEU A 66 -18.97 10.01 -18.99
C LEU A 66 -19.77 11.09 -19.73
N THR A 67 -19.29 12.34 -19.73
CA THR A 67 -19.98 13.46 -20.40
C THR A 67 -19.96 13.31 -21.91
N PHE A 68 -18.84 12.92 -22.50
CA PHE A 68 -18.69 12.85 -23.95
C PHE A 68 -18.95 11.45 -24.54
N ARG A 69 -19.13 10.43 -23.72
CA ARG A 69 -19.48 9.07 -24.17
C ARG A 69 -20.66 9.00 -25.11
N PRO A 70 -21.77 9.75 -24.90
CA PRO A 70 -22.90 9.74 -25.85
C PRO A 70 -22.54 10.25 -27.25
N VAL A 71 -21.54 11.15 -27.32
CA VAL A 71 -21.08 11.74 -28.60
C VAL A 71 -20.07 10.82 -29.29
N LEU A 72 -19.21 10.17 -28.52
CA LEU A 72 -18.12 9.31 -29.03
C LEU A 72 -18.58 7.90 -29.38
N GLY A 73 -19.62 7.40 -28.69
CA GLY A 73 -20.17 6.06 -28.92
C GLY A 73 -19.13 4.96 -28.76
N GLU A 74 -19.13 4.00 -29.67
CA GLU A 74 -18.20 2.86 -29.68
C GLU A 74 -16.74 3.25 -29.96
N GLN A 75 -16.50 4.44 -30.51
CA GLN A 75 -15.15 4.91 -30.81
C GLN A 75 -14.34 5.26 -29.55
N GLU A 76 -15.01 5.49 -28.39
CA GLU A 76 -14.34 5.84 -27.14
C GLU A 76 -13.14 4.91 -26.81
N SER A 77 -13.29 3.61 -27.05
CA SER A 77 -12.24 2.61 -26.75
C SER A 77 -10.98 2.77 -27.62
N LYS A 78 -11.12 3.35 -28.83
CA LYS A 78 -10.03 3.58 -29.80
C LYS A 78 -9.35 4.92 -29.60
N LEU A 79 -9.95 5.81 -28.82
CA LEU A 79 -9.44 7.15 -28.58
C LEU A 79 -8.65 7.23 -27.28
N SER A 80 -7.63 8.06 -27.30
CA SER A 80 -6.92 8.52 -26.10
C SER A 80 -7.57 9.81 -25.62
N LEU A 81 -7.93 9.88 -24.34
CA LEU A 81 -8.51 11.06 -23.72
C LEU A 81 -7.44 11.80 -22.91
N VAL A 82 -7.25 13.07 -23.20
CA VAL A 82 -6.35 13.96 -22.46
C VAL A 82 -7.13 15.20 -21.99
N PRO A 83 -7.46 15.31 -20.71
CA PRO A 83 -8.09 16.51 -20.17
C PRO A 83 -7.05 17.61 -19.96
N GLN A 84 -7.28 18.76 -20.58
CA GLN A 84 -6.53 19.99 -20.37
C GLN A 84 -7.31 20.90 -19.45
N VAL A 85 -6.76 21.25 -18.28
CA VAL A 85 -7.39 22.17 -17.34
C VAL A 85 -6.86 23.58 -17.58
N THR A 86 -7.74 24.52 -17.88
CA THR A 86 -7.39 25.93 -18.09
C THR A 86 -7.71 26.77 -16.86
N GLU A 87 -8.77 26.44 -16.13
CA GLU A 87 -9.15 27.11 -14.89
C GLU A 87 -9.55 26.09 -13.83
N GLN A 88 -9.05 26.27 -12.61
CA GLN A 88 -9.43 25.46 -11.47
C GLN A 88 -9.70 26.32 -10.25
N ARG A 89 -10.93 26.23 -9.72
CA ARG A 89 -11.36 26.84 -8.46
C ARG A 89 -11.96 25.78 -7.54
N VAL A 90 -12.29 26.14 -6.31
CA VAL A 90 -12.85 25.19 -5.34
C VAL A 90 -14.06 24.42 -5.87
N ASN A 91 -14.96 25.13 -6.58
CA ASN A 91 -16.22 24.57 -7.10
C ASN A 91 -16.34 24.66 -8.63
N LEU A 92 -15.23 24.79 -9.34
CA LEU A 92 -15.24 24.93 -10.78
C LEU A 92 -13.94 24.38 -11.37
N THR A 93 -14.08 23.52 -12.37
CA THR A 93 -12.97 23.09 -13.23
C THR A 93 -13.40 23.31 -14.66
N ARG A 94 -12.70 24.19 -15.38
CA ARG A 94 -12.89 24.44 -16.81
C ARG A 94 -11.68 23.98 -17.60
N GLY A 95 -11.92 23.59 -18.83
CA GLY A 95 -10.86 23.20 -19.73
C GLY A 95 -11.37 22.60 -21.02
N ALA A 96 -10.53 21.85 -21.68
CA ALA A 96 -10.85 21.15 -22.91
C ALA A 96 -10.46 19.67 -22.82
N ALA A 97 -11.29 18.83 -23.36
CA ALA A 97 -11.04 17.39 -23.48
C ALA A 97 -10.56 17.07 -24.91
N TRP A 98 -9.34 16.61 -25.02
CA TRP A 98 -8.75 16.18 -26.26
C TRP A 98 -8.95 14.67 -26.44
N PHE A 99 -9.41 14.29 -27.62
CA PHE A 99 -9.56 12.91 -28.06
C PHE A 99 -8.75 12.71 -29.32
N VAL A 100 -7.82 11.76 -29.29
CA VAL A 100 -6.92 11.44 -30.42
C VAL A 100 -6.92 9.94 -30.60
N ALA A 101 -6.92 9.46 -31.85
CA ALA A 101 -6.83 8.02 -32.12
C ALA A 101 -5.53 7.43 -31.56
N LYS A 102 -5.65 6.31 -30.84
CA LYS A 102 -4.49 5.62 -30.29
C LYS A 102 -3.53 5.13 -31.36
N GLU A 103 -4.06 4.77 -32.51
CA GLU A 103 -3.28 4.38 -33.70
C GLU A 103 -2.36 5.51 -34.16
N GLU A 104 -2.91 6.72 -34.29
CA GLU A 104 -2.14 7.91 -34.72
C GLU A 104 -1.03 8.25 -33.70
N ILE A 105 -1.35 8.16 -32.39
CA ILE A 105 -0.35 8.36 -31.35
C ILE A 105 0.78 7.31 -31.48
N SER A 106 0.43 6.07 -31.74
CA SER A 106 1.42 4.99 -31.92
C SER A 106 2.29 5.20 -33.14
N GLU A 107 1.73 5.67 -34.27
CA GLU A 107 2.50 6.04 -35.46
C GLU A 107 3.54 7.11 -35.14
N TYR A 108 3.16 8.17 -34.43
CA TYR A 108 4.13 9.20 -34.01
C TYR A 108 5.12 8.73 -32.97
N GLU A 109 4.72 7.82 -32.07
CA GLU A 109 5.65 7.21 -31.12
C GLU A 109 6.73 6.34 -31.78
N GLU A 110 6.38 5.65 -32.85
CA GLU A 110 7.34 4.88 -33.66
C GLU A 110 8.28 5.80 -34.42
N LEU A 111 7.75 6.89 -34.97
CA LEU A 111 8.53 7.84 -35.79
C LEU A 111 9.45 8.73 -34.95
N LEU A 112 8.95 9.25 -33.84
CA LEU A 112 9.60 10.31 -33.05
C LEU A 112 10.19 9.83 -31.72
N GLY A 113 9.89 8.61 -31.35
CA GLY A 113 10.39 8.01 -30.11
C GLY A 113 9.40 8.09 -28.94
N LYS A 114 9.43 7.05 -28.13
CA LYS A 114 8.48 6.85 -27.01
C LYS A 114 8.57 7.85 -25.85
N LYS A 115 9.55 8.73 -25.83
CA LYS A 115 9.73 9.74 -24.74
C LYS A 115 9.31 11.14 -25.16
N SER A 116 8.92 11.34 -26.42
CA SER A 116 8.56 12.65 -26.95
C SER A 116 7.20 13.11 -26.47
N ILE A 117 7.04 14.40 -26.21
CA ILE A 117 5.79 15.05 -25.87
C ILE A 117 5.10 15.47 -27.18
N PHE A 118 3.81 15.21 -27.29
CA PHE A 118 3.03 15.56 -28.49
C PHE A 118 2.03 16.68 -28.21
N LEU A 119 2.10 17.73 -28.98
CA LEU A 119 1.29 18.94 -28.86
C LEU A 119 0.59 19.21 -30.21
N PRO A 120 -0.63 19.75 -30.22
CA PRO A 120 -1.24 20.17 -31.48
C PRO A 120 -0.49 21.37 -32.06
N ALA A 121 -0.15 21.31 -33.35
CA ALA A 121 0.71 22.31 -34.01
C ALA A 121 0.23 23.76 -33.84
N PRO A 122 -1.05 24.10 -34.00
CA PRO A 122 -1.51 25.49 -33.81
C PRO A 122 -1.33 25.99 -32.37
N ALA A 123 -1.28 25.11 -31.37
CA ALA A 123 -1.16 25.52 -29.97
C ALA A 123 0.13 26.24 -29.63
N ALA A 124 1.20 26.06 -30.44
CA ALA A 124 2.45 26.78 -30.27
C ALA A 124 2.26 28.31 -30.27
N PHE A 125 1.29 28.82 -31.05
CA PHE A 125 1.08 30.23 -31.33
C PHE A 125 -0.13 30.83 -30.60
N ALA A 126 -0.64 30.19 -29.56
CA ALA A 126 -1.83 30.67 -28.83
C ALA A 126 -1.63 32.08 -28.21
N SER A 127 -0.40 32.46 -27.89
CA SER A 127 -0.05 33.80 -27.41
C SER A 127 -0.17 34.86 -28.49
N GLU A 128 -0.03 34.54 -29.80
CA GLU A 128 -0.11 35.45 -30.90
C GLU A 128 -1.56 36.00 -31.16
N VAL A 129 -2.55 35.25 -30.67
CA VAL A 129 -3.95 35.66 -30.65
C VAL A 129 -4.43 36.04 -29.26
N GLY A 130 -3.51 36.28 -28.31
CA GLY A 130 -3.85 36.65 -26.95
C GLY A 130 -4.73 35.63 -26.21
N GLY A 131 -4.75 34.37 -26.66
CA GLY A 131 -5.63 33.30 -26.15
C GLY A 131 -7.06 33.36 -26.65
N ASN A 132 -7.43 34.35 -27.47
CA ASN A 132 -8.76 34.53 -28.04
C ASN A 132 -8.65 34.68 -29.56
N GLY A 133 -9.01 33.67 -30.32
CA GLY A 133 -8.95 33.72 -31.76
C GLY A 133 -8.70 32.37 -32.42
N LEU A 134 -8.36 32.43 -33.70
CA LEU A 134 -8.17 31.26 -34.55
C LEU A 134 -6.72 31.20 -35.05
N ILE A 135 -6.11 30.07 -34.87
CA ILE A 135 -4.76 29.77 -35.36
C ILE A 135 -4.89 28.65 -36.38
N VAL A 136 -4.36 28.90 -37.57
CA VAL A 136 -4.27 27.91 -38.64
C VAL A 136 -2.78 27.58 -38.85
N TRP A 137 -2.47 26.33 -38.86
CA TRP A 137 -1.15 25.76 -39.18
C TRP A 137 -1.27 25.03 -40.50
N HIS A 138 -0.46 25.39 -41.44
CA HIS A 138 -0.36 24.77 -42.76
C HIS A 138 0.97 24.04 -42.86
N GLU A 139 0.96 22.75 -43.24
CA GLU A 139 2.17 21.96 -43.38
C GLU A 139 2.02 20.97 -44.55
N GLY A 140 2.87 21.16 -45.57
CA GLY A 140 2.80 20.37 -46.81
C GLY A 140 1.43 20.57 -47.50
N ASN A 141 0.68 19.47 -47.69
CA ASN A 141 -0.62 19.46 -48.30
C ASN A 141 -1.78 19.41 -47.29
N SER A 142 -1.55 19.78 -46.05
CA SER A 142 -2.57 19.70 -45.01
C SER A 142 -2.61 20.95 -44.16
N SER A 143 -3.77 21.22 -43.60
CA SER A 143 -3.95 22.33 -42.66
C SER A 143 -4.67 21.86 -41.43
N CYS A 144 -4.29 22.39 -40.26
CA CYS A 144 -5.09 22.21 -39.05
C CYS A 144 -5.33 23.54 -38.36
N ALA A 145 -6.47 23.69 -37.73
CA ALA A 145 -6.88 24.91 -37.11
C ALA A 145 -7.33 24.69 -35.67
N LEU A 146 -7.02 25.65 -34.80
CA LEU A 146 -7.38 25.65 -33.39
C LEU A 146 -8.06 27.00 -33.06
N TRP A 147 -9.29 26.92 -32.61
CA TRP A 147 -10.02 28.07 -32.07
C TRP A 147 -9.93 28.08 -30.56
N LEU A 148 -9.58 29.22 -29.99
CA LEU A 148 -9.35 29.44 -28.57
C LEU A 148 -10.30 30.53 -28.02
N GLU A 149 -10.77 30.33 -26.78
CA GLU A 149 -11.37 31.36 -25.94
C GLU A 149 -10.74 31.30 -24.56
N ASP A 150 -10.13 32.39 -24.12
CA ASP A 150 -9.35 32.45 -22.85
C ASP A 150 -8.37 31.29 -22.72
N TYR A 151 -7.57 31.04 -23.75
CA TYR A 151 -6.65 29.90 -23.87
C TYR A 151 -7.33 28.52 -23.74
N THR A 152 -8.66 28.46 -23.76
CA THR A 152 -9.40 27.20 -23.73
C THR A 152 -9.74 26.79 -25.16
N PRO A 153 -9.24 25.65 -25.63
CA PRO A 153 -9.64 25.11 -26.93
C PRO A 153 -11.13 24.88 -27.04
N GLN A 154 -11.74 25.50 -28.05
CA GLN A 154 -13.17 25.37 -28.38
C GLN A 154 -13.38 24.34 -29.48
N LEU A 155 -12.53 24.38 -30.51
CA LEU A 155 -12.61 23.51 -31.66
C LEU A 155 -11.22 23.31 -32.25
N TYR A 156 -10.92 22.08 -32.62
CA TYR A 156 -9.77 21.69 -33.44
C TYR A 156 -10.29 21.00 -34.69
N ARG A 157 -9.72 21.32 -35.83
CA ARG A 157 -10.05 20.67 -37.11
C ARG A 157 -8.79 20.47 -37.95
N TYR A 158 -8.70 19.31 -38.54
CA TYR A 158 -7.69 18.94 -39.55
C TYR A 158 -8.40 18.87 -40.92
N ALA A 159 -7.74 19.36 -41.97
CA ALA A 159 -8.16 19.27 -43.35
C ALA A 159 -6.98 18.80 -44.20
N PRO A 160 -7.03 17.57 -44.77
CA PRO A 160 -6.08 17.17 -45.79
C PRO A 160 -6.44 17.92 -47.09
N ASP A 161 -5.43 18.41 -47.81
CA ASP A 161 -5.54 19.09 -49.08
C ASP A 161 -6.76 20.04 -49.19
N PRO A 162 -6.87 21.06 -48.32
CA PRO A 162 -8.06 21.91 -48.32
C PRO A 162 -8.16 22.68 -49.64
N GLU A 163 -9.29 22.53 -50.34
CA GLU A 163 -9.59 23.39 -51.49
C GLU A 163 -9.57 24.85 -51.04
N GLY A 164 -8.68 25.67 -51.63
CA GLY A 164 -8.48 27.08 -51.22
C GLY A 164 -7.49 27.27 -50.07
N GLY A 165 -6.75 26.23 -49.67
CA GLY A 165 -5.65 26.36 -48.71
C GLY A 165 -6.07 26.61 -47.25
N ALA A 166 -5.15 27.20 -46.49
CA ALA A 166 -5.37 27.53 -45.08
C ALA A 166 -6.49 28.57 -44.85
N GLU A 167 -6.68 29.50 -45.80
CA GLU A 167 -7.73 30.53 -45.76
C GLU A 167 -9.12 29.89 -45.81
N ALA A 168 -9.33 28.86 -46.65
CA ALA A 168 -10.62 28.16 -46.72
C ALA A 168 -10.95 27.47 -45.39
N LEU A 169 -9.97 26.87 -44.73
CA LEU A 169 -10.16 26.31 -43.40
C LEU A 169 -10.48 27.36 -42.35
N ALA A 170 -9.79 28.51 -42.38
CA ALA A 170 -10.09 29.66 -41.53
C ALA A 170 -11.53 30.17 -41.72
N GLN A 171 -11.96 30.32 -42.98
CA GLN A 171 -13.30 30.77 -43.31
C GLN A 171 -14.37 29.77 -42.87
N TRP A 172 -14.11 28.47 -43.02
CA TRP A 172 -14.99 27.42 -42.54
C TRP A 172 -15.14 27.47 -41.01
N MET A 173 -14.04 27.63 -40.26
CA MET A 173 -14.04 27.75 -38.81
C MET A 173 -14.85 28.97 -38.33
N ARG A 174 -14.71 30.13 -39.02
CA ARG A 174 -15.50 31.33 -38.74
C ARG A 174 -16.98 31.08 -38.97
N SER A 175 -17.35 30.49 -40.11
CA SER A 175 -18.74 30.17 -40.44
C SER A 175 -19.35 29.22 -39.41
N TYR A 176 -18.57 28.24 -38.96
CA TYR A 176 -18.99 27.36 -37.86
C TYR A 176 -19.19 28.11 -36.55
N ALA A 177 -18.26 28.98 -36.14
CA ALA A 177 -18.41 29.79 -34.92
C ALA A 177 -19.68 30.66 -35.01
N SER A 178 -19.90 31.32 -36.14
CA SER A 178 -21.14 32.11 -36.39
C SER A 178 -22.41 31.27 -36.28
N SER A 179 -22.40 30.05 -36.75
CA SER A 179 -23.55 29.14 -36.66
C SER A 179 -23.96 28.78 -35.23
N ILE A 180 -23.04 28.88 -34.28
CA ILE A 180 -23.27 28.64 -32.83
C ILE A 180 -23.37 29.95 -32.04
N GLY A 181 -23.55 31.10 -32.76
CA GLY A 181 -23.72 32.41 -32.13
C GLY A 181 -22.45 33.05 -31.58
N LYS A 182 -21.28 32.63 -32.05
CA LYS A 182 -19.98 33.20 -31.69
C LYS A 182 -19.32 33.83 -32.89
N GLU A 183 -18.57 34.91 -32.68
CA GLU A 183 -17.85 35.58 -33.73
C GLU A 183 -16.34 35.49 -33.50
N ILE A 184 -15.61 35.19 -34.58
CA ILE A 184 -14.15 35.26 -34.61
C ILE A 184 -13.77 36.43 -35.48
N PRO A 185 -13.29 37.57 -34.92
CA PRO A 185 -12.86 38.73 -35.69
C PRO A 185 -11.73 38.34 -36.67
N ALA A 186 -11.68 39.03 -37.81
CA ALA A 186 -10.67 38.76 -38.82
C ALA A 186 -9.24 39.10 -38.31
N GLU A 187 -9.14 40.10 -37.45
CA GLU A 187 -7.90 40.50 -36.77
C GLU A 187 -7.35 39.46 -35.80
N ASP A 188 -8.19 38.55 -35.28
CA ASP A 188 -7.83 37.49 -34.35
C ASP A 188 -7.50 36.15 -35.05
N ILE A 189 -7.35 36.20 -36.40
CA ILE A 189 -6.94 35.04 -37.18
C ILE A 189 -5.47 35.13 -37.51
N ARG A 190 -4.72 34.07 -37.24
CA ARG A 190 -3.33 33.95 -37.64
C ARG A 190 -3.13 32.65 -38.41
N ILE A 191 -2.45 32.76 -39.55
CA ILE A 191 -2.10 31.62 -40.39
C ILE A 191 -0.58 31.51 -40.43
N PHE A 192 -0.08 30.34 -40.12
CA PHE A 192 1.34 30.01 -40.12
C PHE A 192 1.60 28.86 -41.07
N CYS A 193 2.62 29.01 -41.90
CA CYS A 193 3.13 27.94 -42.78
C CYS A 193 4.40 27.34 -42.16
N ALA A 194 4.45 26.01 -42.06
CA ALA A 194 5.57 25.30 -41.46
C ALA A 194 6.92 25.64 -42.11
N GLU A 195 6.89 25.89 -43.43
CA GLU A 195 8.09 26.20 -44.23
C GLU A 195 8.64 27.60 -43.90
N ASP A 196 7.77 28.53 -43.46
CA ASP A 196 8.15 29.92 -43.14
C ASP A 196 8.56 30.09 -41.68
N VAL A 197 8.23 29.13 -40.81
CA VAL A 197 8.47 29.21 -39.36
C VAL A 197 9.79 28.58 -38.98
N SER A 198 10.75 29.42 -38.60
CA SER A 198 12.01 28.91 -38.06
C SER A 198 11.84 28.26 -36.67
N LEU A 199 12.74 27.31 -36.34
CA LEU A 199 12.77 26.69 -35.00
C LEU A 199 12.92 27.72 -33.86
N GLY A 200 13.62 28.83 -34.11
CA GLY A 200 13.78 29.94 -33.17
C GLY A 200 12.46 30.66 -32.88
N GLU A 201 11.64 30.87 -33.90
CA GLU A 201 10.31 31.47 -33.79
C GLU A 201 9.34 30.52 -33.10
N LEU A 202 9.30 29.26 -33.50
CA LEU A 202 8.50 28.23 -32.85
C LEU A 202 8.78 28.17 -31.34
N ARG A 203 10.06 28.16 -30.97
CA ARG A 203 10.46 28.10 -29.55
C ARG A 203 10.05 29.34 -28.77
N ARG A 204 10.16 30.54 -29.37
CA ARG A 204 9.75 31.80 -28.74
C ARG A 204 8.22 31.83 -28.58
N ALA A 205 7.46 31.49 -29.62
CA ALA A 205 6.01 31.46 -29.58
C ALA A 205 5.50 30.42 -28.54
N ALA A 206 6.05 29.20 -28.55
CA ALA A 206 5.72 28.17 -27.57
C ALA A 206 6.06 28.61 -26.14
N ALA A 207 7.21 29.23 -25.92
CA ALA A 207 7.59 29.72 -24.59
C ALA A 207 6.65 30.84 -24.10
N ALA A 208 6.26 31.77 -24.97
CA ALA A 208 5.29 32.81 -24.66
C ALA A 208 3.90 32.22 -24.35
N THR A 209 3.46 31.27 -25.17
CA THR A 209 2.18 30.56 -24.96
C THR A 209 2.17 29.81 -23.63
N PHE A 210 3.23 29.09 -23.29
CA PHE A 210 3.28 28.32 -22.05
C PHE A 210 3.40 29.21 -20.81
N ALA A 211 4.00 30.37 -20.94
CA ALA A 211 4.00 31.37 -19.88
C ALA A 211 2.59 31.97 -19.64
N ALA A 212 1.85 32.24 -20.72
CA ALA A 212 0.51 32.81 -20.66
C ALA A 212 -0.56 31.75 -20.28
N ALA A 213 -0.40 30.53 -20.75
CA ALA A 213 -1.36 29.42 -20.59
C ALA A 213 -0.71 28.16 -20.00
N PRO A 214 -0.54 28.08 -18.67
CA PRO A 214 0.04 26.89 -18.03
C PRO A 214 -0.68 25.58 -18.35
N GLY A 215 -1.97 25.63 -18.64
CA GLY A 215 -2.77 24.47 -19.06
C GLY A 215 -2.30 23.87 -20.39
N LEU A 216 -1.81 24.69 -21.32
CA LEU A 216 -1.20 24.23 -22.57
C LEU A 216 0.22 23.70 -22.36
N ALA A 217 0.97 24.27 -21.42
CA ALA A 217 2.33 23.82 -21.09
C ALA A 217 2.36 22.39 -20.52
N HIS A 218 1.26 21.91 -19.96
CA HIS A 218 1.12 20.57 -19.40
C HIS A 218 0.36 19.61 -20.32
N LEU A 219 -0.04 20.06 -21.50
CA LEU A 219 -0.70 19.22 -22.48
C LEU A 219 0.32 18.25 -23.10
N ASP A 220 -0.01 16.97 -23.08
CA ASP A 220 0.71 15.93 -23.80
C ASP A 220 -0.30 14.94 -24.38
N LEU A 221 -0.53 15.03 -25.67
CA LEU A 221 -1.49 14.18 -26.37
C LEU A 221 -1.04 12.72 -26.49
N SER A 222 0.24 12.43 -26.24
CA SER A 222 0.71 11.05 -26.07
C SER A 222 0.15 10.38 -24.81
N ASN A 223 -0.50 11.14 -23.93
CA ASN A 223 -1.14 10.67 -22.68
C ASN A 223 -0.17 10.08 -21.63
N ARG A 224 1.10 10.41 -21.69
CA ARG A 224 2.11 9.90 -20.74
C ARG A 224 2.26 10.78 -19.51
N GLY A 225 2.13 12.09 -19.66
CA GLY A 225 2.25 13.04 -18.55
C GLY A 225 1.13 12.92 -17.52
N ALA A 226 -0.09 12.60 -17.99
CA ALA A 226 -1.23 12.25 -17.14
C ALA A 226 -1.00 10.97 -16.32
N SER A 227 -0.13 10.09 -16.80
CA SER A 227 -0.02 8.74 -16.27
C SER A 227 0.61 8.64 -14.89
N MET A 228 1.51 9.54 -14.49
CA MET A 228 2.15 9.42 -13.17
C MET A 228 1.22 9.89 -12.04
N ALA A 229 0.61 11.06 -12.17
CA ALA A 229 -0.36 11.53 -11.18
C ALA A 229 -1.60 10.64 -11.14
N GLU A 230 -2.11 10.21 -12.31
CA GLU A 230 -3.26 9.29 -12.41
C GLU A 230 -2.92 7.88 -11.97
N ARG A 231 -1.71 7.37 -12.23
CA ARG A 231 -1.25 6.07 -11.69
C ARG A 231 -1.13 6.13 -10.18
N TYR A 232 -0.59 7.22 -9.62
CA TYR A 232 -0.58 7.41 -8.17
C TYR A 232 -2.00 7.50 -7.62
N GLU A 233 -2.88 8.21 -8.28
CA GLU A 233 -4.29 8.36 -7.88
C GLU A 233 -5.07 7.04 -8.01
N ALA A 234 -4.90 6.30 -9.11
CA ALA A 234 -5.45 4.96 -9.27
C ALA A 234 -4.86 3.99 -8.23
N PHE A 235 -3.56 4.08 -7.96
CA PHE A 235 -2.91 3.31 -6.91
C PHE A 235 -3.46 3.67 -5.53
N PHE A 236 -3.59 4.97 -5.19
CA PHE A 236 -4.17 5.40 -3.93
C PHE A 236 -5.64 4.99 -3.79
N ASN A 237 -6.44 5.08 -4.86
CA ASN A 237 -7.83 4.64 -4.83
C ASN A 237 -7.94 3.12 -4.64
N THR A 238 -7.09 2.34 -5.29
CA THR A 238 -7.03 0.88 -5.12
C THR A 238 -6.50 0.52 -3.74
N ALA A 239 -5.43 1.16 -3.26
CA ALA A 239 -4.88 1.00 -1.93
C ALA A 239 -5.92 1.39 -0.85
N PHE A 240 -6.65 2.48 -1.04
CA PHE A 240 -7.68 2.92 -0.09
C PHE A 240 -8.87 1.96 -0.03
N ARG A 241 -9.27 1.36 -1.16
CA ARG A 241 -10.25 0.27 -1.17
C ARG A 241 -9.74 -0.96 -0.45
N SER A 242 -8.48 -1.35 -0.69
CA SER A 242 -7.84 -2.48 0.00
C SER A 242 -7.72 -2.24 1.50
N ILE A 243 -7.37 -1.02 1.92
CA ILE A 243 -7.31 -0.62 3.34
C ILE A 243 -8.70 -0.68 3.98
N LYS A 244 -9.76 -0.23 3.30
CA LYS A 244 -11.14 -0.36 3.81
C LYS A 244 -11.54 -1.82 4.00
N ILE A 245 -11.24 -2.69 3.05
CA ILE A 245 -11.53 -4.13 3.13
C ILE A 245 -10.72 -4.76 4.27
N ALA A 246 -9.42 -4.45 4.35
CA ALA A 246 -8.55 -4.95 5.42
C ALA A 246 -9.00 -4.46 6.81
N SER A 247 -9.45 -3.20 6.92
CA SER A 247 -9.98 -2.65 8.18
C SER A 247 -11.30 -3.32 8.59
N ALA A 248 -12.19 -3.59 7.62
CA ALA A 248 -13.43 -4.32 7.89
C ALA A 248 -13.16 -5.75 8.32
N ALA A 249 -12.22 -6.45 7.65
CA ALA A 249 -11.78 -7.78 8.04
C ALA A 249 -11.12 -7.78 9.43
N GLY A 250 -10.24 -6.83 9.72
CA GLY A 250 -9.61 -6.65 11.02
C GLY A 250 -10.63 -6.43 12.14
N LEU A 251 -11.64 -5.61 11.90
CA LEU A 251 -12.73 -5.40 12.86
C LEU A 251 -13.53 -6.68 13.10
N MET A 252 -13.82 -7.43 12.04
CA MET A 252 -14.51 -8.71 12.15
C MET A 252 -13.70 -9.73 12.95
N PHE A 253 -12.40 -9.86 12.71
CA PHE A 253 -11.51 -10.71 13.50
C PHE A 253 -11.42 -10.26 14.96
N PHE A 254 -11.41 -8.96 15.22
CA PHE A 254 -11.41 -8.43 16.59
C PHE A 254 -12.70 -8.82 17.32
N ILE A 255 -13.87 -8.66 16.70
CA ILE A 255 -15.15 -9.05 17.28
C ILE A 255 -15.16 -10.56 17.53
N LEU A 256 -14.71 -11.37 16.57
CA LEU A 256 -14.64 -12.83 16.73
C LEU A 256 -13.73 -13.24 17.90
N SER A 257 -12.58 -12.60 18.03
CA SER A 257 -11.64 -12.83 19.15
C SER A 257 -12.27 -12.47 20.49
N LEU A 258 -13.05 -11.39 20.53
CA LEU A 258 -13.75 -10.96 21.75
C LEU A 258 -14.82 -12.00 22.14
N VAL A 259 -15.58 -12.51 21.17
CA VAL A 259 -16.60 -13.56 21.41
C VAL A 259 -15.93 -14.83 21.93
N ILE A 260 -14.82 -15.27 21.32
CA ILE A 260 -14.06 -16.45 21.78
C ILE A 260 -13.53 -16.22 23.20
N LEU A 261 -13.02 -15.04 23.52
CA LEU A 261 -12.51 -14.72 24.85
C LEU A 261 -13.63 -14.76 25.91
N ILE A 262 -14.81 -14.22 25.62
CA ILE A 262 -15.98 -14.28 26.47
C ILE A 262 -16.42 -15.75 26.66
N GLN A 263 -16.51 -16.51 25.57
CA GLN A 263 -16.88 -17.92 25.61
C GLN A 263 -15.89 -18.75 26.45
N ASN A 264 -14.58 -18.54 26.28
CA ASN A 264 -13.55 -19.19 27.07
C ASN A 264 -13.64 -18.84 28.55
N LYS A 265 -13.96 -17.56 28.88
CA LYS A 265 -14.19 -17.16 30.26
C LYS A 265 -15.39 -17.88 30.88
N TYR A 266 -16.51 -17.96 30.17
CA TYR A 266 -17.68 -18.70 30.64
C TYR A 266 -17.39 -20.20 30.82
N MET A 267 -16.68 -20.81 29.86
CA MET A 267 -16.25 -22.19 29.99
C MET A 267 -15.32 -22.40 31.20
N ALA A 268 -14.34 -21.53 31.38
CA ALA A 268 -13.41 -21.61 32.54
C ALA A 268 -14.16 -21.51 33.87
N GLU A 269 -15.12 -20.60 33.99
CA GLU A 269 -15.95 -20.47 35.18
C GLU A 269 -16.84 -21.72 35.41
N SER A 270 -17.45 -22.28 34.37
CA SER A 270 -18.23 -23.50 34.47
C SER A 270 -17.39 -24.73 34.81
N PHE A 271 -16.20 -24.87 34.24
CA PHE A 271 -15.26 -25.93 34.60
C PHE A 271 -14.71 -25.79 36.02
N ALA A 272 -14.50 -24.54 36.49
CA ALA A 272 -14.10 -24.30 37.88
C ALA A 272 -15.22 -24.64 38.88
N ALA A 273 -16.48 -24.44 38.52
CA ALA A 273 -17.63 -24.75 39.36
C ALA A 273 -18.01 -26.27 39.34
N ALA A 274 -17.81 -26.95 38.20
CA ALA A 274 -18.20 -28.34 38.01
C ALA A 274 -17.67 -29.32 39.09
N PRO A 275 -16.40 -29.28 39.54
CA PRO A 275 -15.90 -30.16 40.59
C PRO A 275 -16.61 -30.00 41.92
N SER A 276 -17.01 -28.77 42.27
CA SER A 276 -17.73 -28.49 43.52
C SER A 276 -19.18 -29.02 43.47
N GLU A 277 -19.82 -28.95 42.32
CA GLU A 277 -21.15 -29.45 42.10
C GLU A 277 -21.20 -30.98 42.07
N VAL A 278 -20.26 -31.61 41.36
CA VAL A 278 -20.11 -33.07 41.38
C VAL A 278 -19.81 -33.59 42.79
N TYR A 279 -18.94 -32.90 43.55
CA TYR A 279 -18.63 -33.25 44.93
C TYR A 279 -19.90 -33.16 45.82
N ARG A 280 -20.67 -32.09 45.66
CA ARG A 280 -21.94 -31.89 46.39
C ARG A 280 -22.96 -33.00 46.09
N LEU A 281 -23.11 -33.38 44.84
CA LEU A 281 -24.01 -34.44 44.43
C LEU A 281 -23.57 -35.80 44.93
N ALA A 282 -22.26 -36.07 44.94
CA ALA A 282 -21.72 -37.37 45.37
C ALA A 282 -21.61 -37.51 46.89
N MET A 283 -21.35 -36.47 47.63
CA MET A 283 -21.04 -36.48 49.07
C MET A 283 -22.12 -35.82 49.94
N GLY A 284 -23.12 -35.15 49.35
CA GLY A 284 -24.19 -34.44 50.08
C GLY A 284 -23.75 -33.16 50.77
N GLU A 285 -22.49 -32.77 50.66
CA GLU A 285 -21.91 -31.60 51.35
C GLU A 285 -21.22 -30.69 50.37
N ALA A 286 -21.29 -29.37 50.60
CA ALA A 286 -20.54 -28.39 49.83
C ALA A 286 -19.11 -28.23 50.31
N SER A 287 -18.14 -28.27 49.39
CA SER A 287 -16.73 -28.05 49.72
C SER A 287 -16.12 -26.97 48.82
N ARG A 288 -15.38 -26.03 49.45
CA ARG A 288 -14.62 -25.00 48.74
C ARG A 288 -13.40 -25.56 47.99
N SER A 289 -12.94 -26.76 48.38
CA SER A 289 -11.79 -27.45 47.83
C SER A 289 -12.11 -28.92 47.62
N PRO A 290 -12.94 -29.29 46.62
CA PRO A 290 -13.45 -30.66 46.43
C PRO A 290 -12.34 -31.71 46.31
N LEU A 291 -11.31 -31.42 45.54
CA LEU A 291 -10.18 -32.31 45.33
C LEU A 291 -9.39 -32.57 46.62
N ALA A 292 -9.15 -31.55 47.42
CA ALA A 292 -8.45 -31.70 48.71
C ALA A 292 -9.31 -32.50 49.71
N SER A 293 -10.63 -32.29 49.68
CA SER A 293 -11.58 -33.03 50.52
C SER A 293 -11.67 -34.52 50.14
N ILE A 294 -11.67 -34.84 48.85
CA ILE A 294 -11.60 -36.21 48.33
C ILE A 294 -10.30 -36.86 48.73
N THR A 295 -9.16 -36.18 48.52
CA THR A 295 -7.83 -36.71 48.88
C THR A 295 -7.71 -36.99 50.39
N LYS A 296 -8.27 -36.10 51.23
CA LYS A 296 -8.31 -36.28 52.67
C LYS A 296 -9.17 -37.49 53.08
N ARG A 297 -10.34 -37.65 52.48
CA ARG A 297 -11.21 -38.84 52.74
C ARG A 297 -10.57 -40.12 52.22
N MET A 298 -9.98 -40.13 51.07
CA MET A 298 -9.24 -41.29 50.56
C MET A 298 -8.08 -41.68 51.48
N ARG A 299 -7.34 -40.72 52.01
CA ARG A 299 -6.30 -40.97 53.02
C ARG A 299 -6.84 -41.63 54.29
N LEU A 300 -8.01 -41.20 54.77
CA LEU A 300 -8.68 -41.76 55.91
C LEU A 300 -9.16 -43.20 55.67
N LEU A 301 -9.64 -43.48 54.46
CA LEU A 301 -10.16 -44.81 54.07
C LEU A 301 -9.03 -45.81 53.77
N THR A 302 -7.89 -45.37 53.32
CA THR A 302 -6.74 -46.22 53.02
C THR A 302 -5.79 -46.47 54.21
N GLY A 303 -6.20 -46.11 55.42
CA GLY A 303 -5.46 -46.45 56.64
C GLY A 303 -4.19 -45.59 56.87
N GLY A 304 -4.14 -44.39 56.32
CA GLY A 304 -3.12 -43.37 56.68
C GLY A 304 -1.75 -43.58 56.05
N GLY A 305 -1.58 -44.54 55.18
CA GLY A 305 -0.35 -44.70 54.40
C GLY A 305 -0.30 -43.62 53.32
N VAL A 306 0.61 -42.68 53.39
CA VAL A 306 0.88 -41.69 52.34
C VAL A 306 1.55 -42.44 51.19
N GLN A 307 0.80 -42.81 50.16
CA GLN A 307 1.43 -43.26 48.92
C GLN A 307 2.22 -42.08 48.38
N LEU A 308 3.54 -42.23 48.31
CA LEU A 308 4.43 -41.24 47.65
C LEU A 308 3.99 -41.07 46.20
N THR A 309 3.29 -39.99 45.91
CA THR A 309 3.07 -39.59 44.51
C THR A 309 4.38 -39.04 43.95
N LEU A 310 4.61 -39.21 42.65
CA LEU A 310 5.82 -38.68 41.99
C LEU A 310 6.02 -37.18 42.33
N GLU A 311 4.93 -36.40 42.31
CA GLU A 311 4.97 -34.97 42.65
C GLU A 311 5.35 -34.72 44.12
N GLY A 312 4.82 -35.50 45.06
CA GLY A 312 5.17 -35.40 46.47
C GLY A 312 6.62 -35.78 46.71
N THR A 313 7.10 -36.82 46.02
CA THR A 313 8.50 -37.25 46.10
C THR A 313 9.44 -36.17 45.58
N LEU A 314 9.14 -35.58 44.43
CA LEU A 314 9.96 -34.51 43.84
C LEU A 314 9.93 -33.24 44.67
N ALA A 315 8.75 -32.86 45.21
CA ALA A 315 8.62 -31.68 46.07
C ALA A 315 9.43 -31.83 47.37
N ASN A 316 9.36 -32.99 48.05
CA ASN A 316 10.11 -33.29 49.24
C ASN A 316 11.63 -33.42 48.97
N PHE A 317 11.99 -34.00 47.83
CA PHE A 317 13.39 -34.03 47.37
C PHE A 317 13.91 -32.61 47.13
N GLY A 318 13.15 -31.74 46.42
CA GLY A 318 13.51 -30.35 46.20
C GLY A 318 13.64 -29.53 47.50
N ALA A 319 12.78 -29.81 48.49
CA ALA A 319 12.88 -29.21 49.83
C ALA A 319 14.17 -29.67 50.56
N ALA A 320 14.45 -30.94 50.54
CA ALA A 320 15.69 -31.50 51.11
C ALA A 320 16.93 -30.91 50.42
N TRP A 321 16.90 -30.79 49.11
CA TRP A 321 17.99 -30.21 48.32
C TRP A 321 18.33 -28.79 48.72
N LYS A 322 17.30 -27.97 48.96
CA LYS A 322 17.46 -26.57 49.41
C LYS A 322 18.06 -26.44 50.81
N THR A 323 17.98 -27.46 51.64
CA THR A 323 18.54 -27.45 53.00
C THR A 323 20.00 -27.89 53.07
N LEU A 324 20.58 -28.32 51.95
CA LEU A 324 21.99 -28.68 51.93
C LEU A 324 22.89 -27.45 52.12
N PRO A 325 24.00 -27.56 52.87
CA PRO A 325 24.94 -26.46 53.07
C PRO A 325 25.54 -25.98 51.75
N ALA A 326 25.76 -24.63 51.67
CA ALA A 326 26.44 -24.05 50.54
C ALA A 326 27.86 -24.67 50.37
N GLY A 327 28.14 -25.22 49.22
CA GLY A 327 29.41 -25.92 48.94
C GLY A 327 29.31 -27.45 48.98
N THR A 328 28.12 -28.02 49.22
CA THR A 328 27.90 -29.46 49.06
C THR A 328 27.82 -29.77 47.55
N ASP A 329 28.96 -30.25 47.02
CA ASP A 329 29.05 -30.57 45.58
C ASP A 329 28.55 -32.00 45.34
N ILE A 330 27.27 -32.14 45.03
CA ILE A 330 26.60 -33.41 44.72
C ILE A 330 25.96 -33.27 43.33
N LYS A 331 26.20 -34.23 42.47
CA LYS A 331 25.57 -34.37 41.19
C LYS A 331 24.61 -35.56 41.19
N VAL A 332 23.34 -35.32 40.94
CA VAL A 332 22.35 -36.38 40.76
C VAL A 332 22.28 -36.71 39.27
N ASP A 333 22.57 -37.97 38.94
CA ASP A 333 22.59 -38.47 37.56
C ASP A 333 21.21 -39.01 37.16
N ALA A 334 20.49 -39.68 38.07
CA ALA A 334 19.17 -40.24 37.82
C ALA A 334 18.32 -40.35 39.09
N ILE A 335 17.00 -40.18 38.90
CA ILE A 335 16.00 -40.51 39.93
C ILE A 335 15.03 -41.51 39.29
N ARG A 336 14.99 -42.73 39.83
CA ARG A 336 14.10 -43.80 39.37
C ARG A 336 12.95 -43.91 40.37
N TYR A 337 11.79 -43.47 39.96
CA TYR A 337 10.60 -43.54 40.78
C TYR A 337 9.90 -44.89 40.64
N GLY A 338 9.62 -45.54 41.74
CA GLY A 338 8.81 -46.74 41.83
C GLY A 338 7.75 -46.63 42.93
N ARG A 339 6.69 -47.42 42.86
CA ARG A 339 5.58 -47.36 43.85
C ARG A 339 5.99 -47.70 45.27
N GLU A 340 6.99 -48.60 45.44
CA GLU A 340 7.45 -49.03 46.76
C GLU A 340 8.75 -48.37 47.19
N ARG A 341 9.58 -47.95 46.24
CA ARG A 341 10.86 -47.30 46.51
C ARG A 341 11.22 -46.34 45.39
N THR A 342 11.88 -45.28 45.74
CA THR A 342 12.51 -44.36 44.78
C THR A 342 14.02 -44.49 44.92
N GLU A 343 14.72 -44.66 43.82
CA GLU A 343 16.18 -44.82 43.79
C GLU A 343 16.80 -43.53 43.22
N ILE A 344 17.82 -43.00 43.91
CA ILE A 344 18.57 -41.84 43.47
C ILE A 344 20.02 -42.30 43.23
N GLU A 345 20.47 -42.08 42.00
CA GLU A 345 21.87 -42.32 41.62
C GLU A 345 22.57 -40.98 41.46
N GLY A 346 23.80 -40.86 41.92
CA GLY A 346 24.55 -39.62 41.81
C GLY A 346 26.02 -39.78 42.10
N GLN A 347 26.72 -38.64 42.05
CA GLN A 347 28.16 -38.58 42.33
C GLN A 347 28.42 -37.50 43.38
N ALA A 348 29.37 -37.73 44.24
CA ALA A 348 29.81 -36.78 45.24
C ALA A 348 31.35 -36.87 45.43
N PRO A 349 32.02 -35.75 45.73
CA PRO A 349 33.47 -35.75 45.93
C PRO A 349 33.89 -36.41 47.20
N LYS A 350 33.03 -36.48 48.24
CA LYS A 350 33.34 -37.07 49.57
C LYS A 350 32.13 -37.81 50.12
N THR A 351 32.37 -38.79 50.93
CA THR A 351 31.36 -39.58 51.69
C THR A 351 30.47 -38.66 52.55
N ASP A 352 31.07 -37.66 53.17
CA ASP A 352 30.33 -36.70 54.04
C ASP A 352 29.21 -35.99 53.31
N ASN A 353 29.40 -35.68 52.03
CA ASN A 353 28.38 -35.04 51.22
C ASN A 353 27.18 -35.98 51.01
N ILE A 354 27.45 -37.29 50.84
CA ILE A 354 26.38 -38.28 50.66
C ILE A 354 25.61 -38.45 52.00
N GLN A 355 26.29 -38.38 53.13
CA GLN A 355 25.65 -38.46 54.46
C GLN A 355 24.75 -37.17 54.67
N GLN A 356 25.27 -36.03 54.34
CA GLN A 356 24.48 -34.78 54.42
C GLN A 356 23.20 -34.83 53.57
N LEU A 357 23.26 -35.33 52.34
CA LEU A 357 22.10 -35.55 51.50
C LEU A 357 21.12 -36.54 52.11
N ARG A 358 21.63 -37.68 52.63
CA ARG A 358 20.82 -38.67 53.32
C ARG A 358 20.07 -38.06 54.51
N ASP A 359 20.78 -37.31 55.36
CA ASP A 359 20.19 -36.69 56.56
C ASP A 359 19.20 -35.59 56.22
N ALA A 360 19.44 -34.81 55.15
CA ALA A 360 18.50 -33.83 54.63
C ALA A 360 17.23 -34.50 54.11
N LEU A 361 17.34 -35.60 53.40
CA LEU A 361 16.21 -36.39 52.92
C LEU A 361 15.40 -37.01 54.07
N ALA A 362 16.12 -37.57 55.06
CA ALA A 362 15.49 -38.14 56.27
C ALA A 362 14.68 -37.09 57.05
N LYS A 363 15.19 -35.86 57.22
CA LYS A 363 14.49 -34.75 57.87
C LYS A 363 13.21 -34.37 57.09
N ASN A 364 13.18 -34.55 55.78
CA ASN A 364 12.02 -34.25 54.92
C ASN A 364 11.06 -35.43 54.73
N GLY A 365 11.15 -36.44 55.61
CA GLY A 365 10.13 -37.48 55.72
C GLY A 365 10.40 -38.75 54.91
N PHE A 366 11.62 -38.96 54.43
CA PHE A 366 12.02 -40.17 53.75
C PHE A 366 12.75 -41.12 54.70
N ALA A 367 12.49 -42.41 54.64
CA ALA A 367 13.39 -43.41 55.17
C ALA A 367 14.46 -43.71 54.10
N VAL A 368 15.71 -43.30 54.39
CA VAL A 368 16.77 -43.31 53.39
C VAL A 368 17.73 -44.46 53.75
N LYS A 369 17.87 -45.43 52.85
CA LYS A 369 18.91 -46.45 52.92
C LYS A 369 20.00 -46.17 51.91
N LEU A 370 21.24 -46.11 52.38
CA LEU A 370 22.39 -46.03 51.52
C LEU A 370 22.56 -47.39 50.82
N GLY A 371 22.56 -47.36 49.49
CA GLY A 371 22.84 -48.53 48.66
C GLY A 371 24.32 -48.66 48.35
N ASP A 372 24.66 -48.93 47.11
CA ASP A 372 26.02 -49.13 46.68
C ASP A 372 26.80 -47.81 46.62
N VAL A 373 28.04 -47.81 47.10
CA VAL A 373 28.94 -46.66 47.01
C VAL A 373 30.27 -47.19 46.39
N GLN A 374 30.57 -46.65 45.23
CA GLN A 374 31.75 -47.03 44.45
C GLN A 374 32.69 -45.87 44.23
N GLN A 375 33.96 -46.03 44.38
CA GLN A 375 34.97 -45.01 44.12
C GLN A 375 35.20 -44.92 42.59
N ILE A 376 35.18 -43.70 42.06
CA ILE A 376 35.38 -43.48 40.63
C ILE A 376 36.87 -43.24 40.35
N PRO A 377 37.45 -43.83 39.28
CA PRO A 377 38.79 -43.46 38.82
C PRO A 377 38.86 -41.97 38.46
N GLY A 378 39.73 -41.24 39.17
CA GLY A 378 39.81 -39.73 38.97
C GLY A 378 39.34 -38.91 40.16
N GLY A 379 38.87 -39.54 41.22
CA GLY A 379 38.47 -38.89 42.48
C GLY A 379 36.98 -38.58 42.52
N GLY A 380 36.31 -39.07 43.53
CA GLY A 380 34.87 -38.97 43.74
C GLY A 380 34.23 -40.33 43.98
N MET A 381 32.97 -40.31 44.41
CA MET A 381 32.19 -41.48 44.73
C MET A 381 30.85 -41.46 43.99
N ARG A 382 30.53 -42.60 43.36
CA ARG A 382 29.16 -42.82 42.85
C ARG A 382 28.37 -43.49 43.97
N PHE A 383 27.17 -43.04 44.18
CA PHE A 383 26.27 -43.50 45.22
C PHE A 383 24.89 -43.82 44.69
N THR A 384 24.23 -44.74 45.40
CA THR A 384 22.81 -45.03 45.21
C THR A 384 22.11 -44.89 46.57
N LEU A 385 21.05 -44.09 46.60
CA LEU A 385 20.17 -43.95 47.74
C LEU A 385 18.81 -44.55 47.44
N ASN A 386 18.34 -45.41 48.29
CA ASN A 386 16.98 -45.94 48.20
C ASN A 386 16.09 -45.21 49.19
N LEU A 387 15.12 -44.55 48.69
CA LEU A 387 14.12 -43.82 49.45
C LEU A 387 12.87 -44.71 49.60
N THR A 388 12.44 -44.88 50.81
CA THR A 388 11.15 -45.48 51.13
C THR A 388 10.38 -44.49 52.01
N GLU A 389 9.09 -44.70 52.16
CA GLU A 389 8.28 -43.89 53.05
C GLU A 389 8.76 -44.04 54.48
N GLY A 390 9.13 -42.92 55.12
CA GLY A 390 9.49 -42.91 56.52
C GLY A 390 8.24 -43.08 57.40
N GLY A 391 7.92 -44.26 57.76
CA GLY A 391 6.98 -44.50 58.86
C GLY A 391 7.57 -43.84 60.13
N ARG A 392 6.87 -42.86 60.71
CA ARG A 392 7.16 -42.41 62.06
C ARG A 392 6.99 -43.67 62.98
N GLU A 393 8.07 -44.28 63.37
CA GLU A 393 8.01 -45.14 64.55
C GLU A 393 7.45 -44.33 65.70
N LYS A 394 6.37 -44.84 66.32
CA LYS A 394 5.75 -44.27 67.53
C LYS A 394 6.73 -44.38 68.71
#